data_d208ad3fe3f40be11dd222a83735fed6
#
_entry.id   d208ad3fe3f40be11dd222a83735fed6
#
_cell.length_a   1.000
_cell.length_b   1.000
_cell.length_c   1.000
_cell.angle_alpha   90.00
_cell.angle_beta   90.00
_cell.angle_gamma   90.00
#
_symmetry.space_group_name_H-M   'P 1'
#
loop_
_entity.id
_entity.type
_entity.pdbx_description
1 polymer ?
#
loop_
_entity_poly.entity_id
_entity_poly.type
_entity_poly.pdbx_seq_one_letter_code
_entity_poly.pdbx_strand_id
1 'polypeptide(L)'
;MLRNYRLQNYNFKLVFNVLVLMAMSLLFIHSAKASYVPKQALGIIMGLGIIVVVSLIDYQVFTRNAEILYILNVVMLIGVKLFGKDVNGAKRWFSLGPLGTFQPSELSKVIMIIVVAAFLAKHQDDLNEPKILGKLAVICGSPLLLILKQPSLSSTLDICFIILGMIFMAGLSSRLIVQVLIIGVPLLAIFLWYVQTPGQVLLEPHQVARIMSFLHPENYADSTALQTSNSIMAIGSGGLFGKGFGSNTISNVSASDVNLVSENQTDFIFSVIGEEFGFVGCVVLIIVFACLVYQCMNVAKKSGNLIGTYVAVGVACYMGFQSFINIAVATGTMPNTGQPLPFISYGLSSLMSASIAIGMVLNIYLQRKRH
;
A
#
# COMPACT_ATOMS: atom_id res chain seq x y z
N MET A 1 -27.06 -16.90 7.35
CA MET A 1 -25.64 -16.60 7.04
C MET A 1 -24.71 -16.83 8.23
N LEU A 2 -25.05 -16.48 9.47
CA LEU A 2 -24.17 -16.63 10.65
C LEU A 2 -24.09 -18.05 11.26
N ARG A 3 -24.80 -19.03 10.73
CA ARG A 3 -25.02 -20.36 11.34
C ARG A 3 -23.78 -21.26 11.43
N ASN A 4 -22.67 -20.91 10.76
CA ASN A 4 -21.44 -21.73 10.71
C ASN A 4 -20.20 -21.06 11.32
N TYR A 5 -20.31 -19.83 11.83
CA TYR A 5 -19.17 -19.14 12.42
C TYR A 5 -19.05 -19.46 13.90
N ARG A 6 -17.96 -20.14 14.28
CA ARG A 6 -17.59 -20.32 15.71
C ARG A 6 -16.52 -19.28 16.04
N LEU A 7 -16.77 -18.42 17.01
CA LEU A 7 -15.82 -17.40 17.50
C LEU A 7 -14.46 -18.03 17.91
N GLN A 8 -14.48 -19.28 18.37
CA GLN A 8 -13.27 -20.07 18.67
C GLN A 8 -12.33 -20.25 17.47
N ASN A 9 -12.84 -20.09 16.25
CA ASN A 9 -12.07 -20.20 15.00
C ASN A 9 -11.52 -18.85 14.52
N TYR A 10 -11.75 -17.77 15.26
CA TYR A 10 -11.27 -16.44 14.88
C TYR A 10 -9.74 -16.35 15.01
N ASN A 11 -9.07 -15.66 14.06
CA ASN A 11 -7.62 -15.51 14.12
C ASN A 11 -7.22 -14.35 15.04
N PHE A 12 -7.27 -14.58 16.32
CA PHE A 12 -6.91 -13.57 17.32
C PHE A 12 -5.46 -13.09 17.19
N LYS A 13 -4.54 -13.91 16.66
CA LYS A 13 -3.15 -13.50 16.43
C LYS A 13 -3.06 -12.39 15.37
N LEU A 14 -3.83 -12.51 14.30
CA LEU A 14 -3.91 -11.48 13.25
C LEU A 14 -4.54 -10.19 13.79
N VAL A 15 -5.61 -10.31 14.56
CA VAL A 15 -6.27 -9.16 15.21
C VAL A 15 -5.31 -8.46 16.16
N PHE A 16 -4.63 -9.21 17.03
CA PHE A 16 -3.67 -8.65 17.97
C PHE A 16 -2.55 -7.88 17.24
N ASN A 17 -2.00 -8.45 16.16
CA ASN A 17 -0.96 -7.77 15.37
C ASN A 17 -1.45 -6.44 14.79
N VAL A 18 -2.68 -6.42 14.23
CA VAL A 18 -3.28 -5.19 13.70
C VAL A 18 -3.53 -4.16 14.81
N LEU A 19 -4.00 -4.60 15.98
CA LEU A 19 -4.19 -3.71 17.13
C LEU A 19 -2.86 -3.11 17.62
N VAL A 20 -1.77 -3.89 17.60
CA VAL A 20 -0.43 -3.40 17.94
C VAL A 20 -0.02 -2.30 16.94
N LEU A 21 -0.17 -2.52 15.62
CA LEU A 21 0.13 -1.50 14.60
C LEU A 21 -0.72 -0.24 14.80
N MET A 22 -2.03 -0.37 15.04
CA MET A 22 -2.92 0.76 15.28
C MET A 22 -2.57 1.54 16.56
N ALA A 23 -2.14 0.84 17.62
CA ALA A 23 -1.67 1.49 18.85
C ALA A 23 -0.34 2.23 18.62
N MET A 24 0.61 1.61 17.93
CA MET A 24 1.86 2.26 17.52
C MET A 24 1.60 3.50 16.66
N SER A 25 0.61 3.45 15.76
CA SER A 25 0.20 4.60 14.96
C SER A 25 -0.16 5.82 15.81
N LEU A 26 -0.95 5.66 16.86
CA LEU A 26 -1.33 6.77 17.75
C LEU A 26 -0.11 7.39 18.42
N LEU A 27 0.83 6.56 18.87
CA LEU A 27 2.08 7.04 19.49
C LEU A 27 2.92 7.83 18.48
N PHE A 28 3.18 7.28 17.31
CA PHE A 28 4.04 7.92 16.30
C PHE A 28 3.39 9.18 15.71
N ILE A 29 2.07 9.17 15.46
CA ILE A 29 1.38 10.36 14.97
C ILE A 29 1.30 11.44 16.05
N HIS A 30 1.15 11.08 17.33
CA HIS A 30 1.21 12.05 18.42
C HIS A 30 2.55 12.78 18.43
N SER A 31 3.64 12.06 18.22
CA SER A 31 4.95 12.65 18.18
C SER A 31 5.18 13.47 16.90
N ALA A 32 4.81 12.94 15.73
CA ALA A 32 4.97 13.63 14.47
C ALA A 32 4.11 14.92 14.39
N LYS A 33 2.84 14.82 14.77
CA LYS A 33 1.88 15.95 14.72
C LYS A 33 0.64 15.67 15.58
N ALA A 34 0.68 16.09 16.83
CA ALA A 34 -0.36 15.83 17.83
C ALA A 34 -1.79 16.24 17.39
N SER A 35 -1.91 17.30 16.56
CA SER A 35 -3.21 17.78 16.05
C SER A 35 -3.97 16.76 15.17
N TYR A 36 -3.27 15.75 14.62
CA TYR A 36 -3.88 14.68 13.81
C TYR A 36 -4.36 13.48 14.62
N VAL A 37 -3.96 13.36 15.90
CA VAL A 37 -4.31 12.23 16.77
C VAL A 37 -5.83 12.01 16.88
N PRO A 38 -6.68 13.01 17.09
CA PRO A 38 -8.13 12.78 17.18
C PRO A 38 -8.72 12.21 15.90
N LYS A 39 -8.25 12.69 14.74
CA LYS A 39 -8.70 12.18 13.43
C LYS A 39 -8.21 10.76 13.19
N GLN A 40 -6.97 10.45 13.57
CA GLN A 40 -6.42 9.09 13.46
C GLN A 40 -7.15 8.12 14.39
N ALA A 41 -7.44 8.51 15.64
CA ALA A 41 -8.22 7.70 16.57
C ALA A 41 -9.62 7.40 16.02
N LEU A 42 -10.30 8.40 15.45
CA LEU A 42 -11.58 8.18 14.77
C LEU A 42 -11.42 7.20 13.59
N GLY A 43 -10.38 7.37 12.79
CA GLY A 43 -10.06 6.45 11.68
C GLY A 43 -9.84 5.01 12.16
N ILE A 44 -9.13 4.83 13.28
CA ILE A 44 -8.89 3.51 13.89
C ILE A 44 -10.20 2.88 14.35
N ILE A 45 -11.08 3.63 15.03
CA ILE A 45 -12.39 3.13 15.47
C ILE A 45 -13.22 2.70 14.25
N MET A 46 -13.26 3.52 13.21
CA MET A 46 -13.95 3.18 11.95
C MET A 46 -13.31 1.95 11.29
N GLY A 47 -11.98 1.88 11.23
CA GLY A 47 -11.24 0.75 10.68
C GLY A 47 -11.53 -0.56 11.43
N LEU A 48 -11.56 -0.54 12.76
CA LEU A 48 -11.93 -1.70 13.56
C LEU A 48 -13.38 -2.12 13.31
N GLY A 49 -14.30 -1.16 13.20
CA GLY A 49 -15.70 -1.45 12.80
C GLY A 49 -15.76 -2.13 11.42
N ILE A 50 -15.00 -1.63 10.45
CA ILE A 50 -14.91 -2.23 9.10
C ILE A 50 -14.33 -3.65 9.18
N ILE A 51 -13.25 -3.88 9.93
CA ILE A 51 -12.67 -5.22 10.12
C ILE A 51 -13.73 -6.19 10.64
N VAL A 52 -14.48 -5.80 11.67
CA VAL A 52 -15.52 -6.65 12.25
C VAL A 52 -16.63 -6.94 11.22
N VAL A 53 -17.17 -5.89 10.60
CA VAL A 53 -18.27 -6.05 9.62
C VAL A 53 -17.84 -6.92 8.44
N VAL A 54 -16.69 -6.62 7.82
CA VAL A 54 -16.19 -7.37 6.66
C VAL A 54 -15.82 -8.81 7.04
N SER A 55 -15.30 -9.05 8.24
CA SER A 55 -14.99 -10.40 8.70
C SER A 55 -16.22 -11.30 8.88
N LEU A 56 -17.41 -10.70 9.03
CA LEU A 56 -18.69 -11.43 9.13
C LEU A 56 -19.39 -11.62 7.79
N ILE A 57 -19.02 -10.85 6.77
CA ILE A 57 -19.56 -10.99 5.41
C ILE A 57 -18.76 -12.08 4.68
N ASP A 58 -19.46 -13.01 4.04
CA ASP A 58 -18.81 -14.05 3.24
C ASP A 58 -18.00 -13.42 2.09
N TYR A 59 -16.67 -13.64 2.08
CA TYR A 59 -15.79 -13.11 1.04
C TYR A 59 -16.20 -13.57 -0.37
N GLN A 60 -16.90 -14.71 -0.49
CA GLN A 60 -17.42 -15.19 -1.77
C GLN A 60 -18.46 -14.24 -2.37
N VAL A 61 -19.16 -13.43 -1.56
CA VAL A 61 -20.06 -12.39 -2.07
C VAL A 61 -19.29 -11.36 -2.89
N PHE A 62 -18.14 -10.94 -2.41
CA PHE A 62 -17.29 -10.00 -3.14
C PHE A 62 -16.72 -10.62 -4.43
N THR A 63 -16.26 -11.86 -4.36
CA THR A 63 -15.63 -12.52 -5.52
C THR A 63 -16.65 -12.96 -6.57
N ARG A 64 -17.89 -13.30 -6.19
CA ARG A 64 -18.98 -13.56 -7.14
C ARG A 64 -19.39 -12.30 -7.90
N ASN A 65 -19.28 -11.15 -7.28
CA ASN A 65 -19.59 -9.84 -7.86
C ASN A 65 -18.33 -9.10 -8.35
N ALA A 66 -17.25 -9.82 -8.66
CA ALA A 66 -15.97 -9.24 -9.07
C ALA A 66 -16.11 -8.34 -10.31
N GLU A 67 -16.96 -8.68 -11.26
CA GLU A 67 -17.22 -7.87 -12.47
C GLU A 67 -17.89 -6.52 -12.12
N ILE A 68 -18.85 -6.54 -11.19
CA ILE A 68 -19.51 -5.31 -10.72
C ILE A 68 -18.51 -4.43 -9.96
N LEU A 69 -17.69 -5.04 -9.10
CA LEU A 69 -16.64 -4.33 -8.38
C LEU A 69 -15.60 -3.73 -9.32
N TYR A 70 -15.26 -4.46 -10.40
CA TYR A 70 -14.35 -3.96 -11.42
C TYR A 70 -14.91 -2.73 -12.15
N ILE A 71 -16.18 -2.80 -12.58
CA ILE A 71 -16.85 -1.65 -13.22
C ILE A 71 -16.90 -0.46 -12.26
N LEU A 72 -17.28 -0.69 -10.99
CA LEU A 72 -17.29 0.34 -9.96
C LEU A 72 -15.91 0.97 -9.77
N ASN A 73 -14.86 0.15 -9.75
CA ASN A 73 -13.48 0.63 -9.67
C ASN A 73 -13.12 1.56 -10.83
N VAL A 74 -13.39 1.15 -12.05
CA VAL A 74 -13.12 1.94 -13.26
C VAL A 74 -13.92 3.27 -13.22
N VAL A 75 -15.20 3.21 -12.86
CA VAL A 75 -16.06 4.40 -12.73
C VAL A 75 -15.52 5.36 -11.66
N MET A 76 -15.12 4.86 -10.48
CA MET A 76 -14.52 5.69 -9.43
C MET A 76 -13.21 6.33 -9.89
N LEU A 77 -12.36 5.58 -10.59
CA LEU A 77 -11.09 6.11 -11.10
C LEU A 77 -11.30 7.18 -12.18
N ILE A 78 -12.28 7.00 -13.07
CA ILE A 78 -12.66 8.04 -14.04
C ILE A 78 -13.30 9.24 -13.32
N GLY A 79 -14.19 8.98 -12.37
CA GLY A 79 -14.89 10.00 -11.60
C GLY A 79 -13.95 10.93 -10.85
N VAL A 80 -12.90 10.40 -10.20
CA VAL A 80 -11.95 11.26 -9.49
C VAL A 80 -11.10 12.11 -10.43
N LYS A 81 -10.84 11.65 -11.65
CA LYS A 81 -10.15 12.46 -12.66
C LYS A 81 -11.02 13.66 -13.10
N LEU A 82 -12.34 13.48 -13.19
CA LEU A 82 -13.29 14.52 -13.62
C LEU A 82 -13.67 15.46 -12.47
N PHE A 83 -14.01 14.92 -11.30
CA PHE A 83 -14.62 15.62 -10.19
C PHE A 83 -13.73 15.72 -8.94
N GLY A 84 -12.50 15.17 -8.99
CA GLY A 84 -11.57 15.15 -7.88
C GLY A 84 -11.07 16.56 -7.51
N LYS A 85 -10.74 16.74 -6.23
CA LYS A 85 -10.07 17.93 -5.72
C LYS A 85 -8.65 17.97 -6.25
N ASP A 86 -8.24 19.11 -6.78
CA ASP A 86 -6.86 19.37 -7.15
C ASP A 86 -6.04 19.64 -5.89
N VAL A 87 -5.00 18.85 -5.68
CA VAL A 87 -4.02 19.05 -4.61
C VAL A 87 -2.64 18.89 -5.23
N ASN A 88 -1.85 19.94 -5.21
CA ASN A 88 -0.50 19.97 -5.77
C ASN A 88 -0.46 19.58 -7.27
N GLY A 89 -1.44 20.02 -8.07
CA GLY A 89 -1.51 19.74 -9.49
C GLY A 89 -2.03 18.34 -9.87
N ALA A 90 -2.54 17.56 -8.89
CA ALA A 90 -3.05 16.22 -9.14
C ALA A 90 -4.47 16.02 -8.57
N LYS A 91 -5.40 15.58 -9.41
CA LYS A 91 -6.77 15.22 -9.05
C LYS A 91 -6.84 13.74 -8.67
N ARG A 92 -6.63 13.42 -7.38
CA ARG A 92 -6.54 12.04 -6.85
C ARG A 92 -7.53 11.77 -5.74
N TRP A 93 -8.15 12.80 -5.17
CA TRP A 93 -8.97 12.71 -3.98
C TRP A 93 -10.38 13.26 -4.21
N PHE A 94 -11.38 12.57 -3.69
CA PHE A 94 -12.69 13.14 -3.44
C PHE A 94 -12.69 13.82 -2.08
N SER A 95 -13.29 15.01 -1.98
CA SER A 95 -13.50 15.67 -0.70
C SER A 95 -14.74 15.09 -0.02
N LEU A 96 -14.59 14.58 1.19
CA LEU A 96 -15.69 14.10 2.04
C LEU A 96 -16.08 15.14 3.11
N GLY A 97 -15.75 16.41 2.88
CA GLY A 97 -16.03 17.49 3.83
C GLY A 97 -15.27 17.29 5.15
N PRO A 98 -15.98 17.33 6.32
CA PRO A 98 -15.33 17.21 7.63
C PRO A 98 -14.60 15.88 7.86
N LEU A 99 -15.01 14.81 7.15
CA LEU A 99 -14.41 13.48 7.26
C LEU A 99 -13.05 13.37 6.53
N GLY A 100 -12.65 14.41 5.78
CA GLY A 100 -11.36 14.44 5.09
C GLY A 100 -11.46 14.14 3.60
N THR A 101 -10.47 13.41 3.06
CA THR A 101 -10.38 13.07 1.64
C THR A 101 -10.39 11.56 1.45
N PHE A 102 -11.04 11.11 0.38
CA PHE A 102 -11.06 9.71 -0.04
C PHE A 102 -10.26 9.55 -1.34
N GLN A 103 -9.33 8.60 -1.35
CA GLN A 103 -8.50 8.29 -2.51
C GLN A 103 -8.95 6.97 -3.14
N PRO A 104 -9.58 6.98 -4.32
CA PRO A 104 -10.06 5.76 -4.98
C PRO A 104 -8.98 4.74 -5.28
N SER A 105 -7.74 5.15 -5.56
CA SER A 105 -6.64 4.22 -5.84
C SER A 105 -6.26 3.36 -4.62
N GLU A 106 -6.54 3.79 -3.39
CA GLU A 106 -6.36 2.97 -2.19
C GLU A 106 -7.36 1.80 -2.16
N LEU A 107 -8.64 2.10 -2.43
CA LEU A 107 -9.67 1.06 -2.52
C LEU A 107 -9.46 0.18 -3.76
N SER A 108 -8.95 0.74 -4.84
CA SER A 108 -8.63 0.01 -6.08
C SER A 108 -7.69 -1.16 -5.83
N LYS A 109 -6.71 -1.05 -4.93
CA LYS A 109 -5.82 -2.17 -4.55
C LYS A 109 -6.62 -3.38 -4.07
N VAL A 110 -7.57 -3.14 -3.17
CA VAL A 110 -8.41 -4.19 -2.61
C VAL A 110 -9.35 -4.80 -3.66
N ILE A 111 -9.97 -3.96 -4.48
CA ILE A 111 -10.85 -4.42 -5.56
C ILE A 111 -10.04 -5.26 -6.57
N MET A 112 -8.84 -4.82 -6.94
CA MET A 112 -7.99 -5.57 -7.87
C MET A 112 -7.54 -6.92 -7.29
N ILE A 113 -7.28 -7.01 -5.99
CA ILE A 113 -7.03 -8.29 -5.31
C ILE A 113 -8.22 -9.23 -5.51
N ILE A 114 -9.45 -8.76 -5.30
CA ILE A 114 -10.66 -9.56 -5.45
C ILE A 114 -10.86 -10.01 -6.90
N VAL A 115 -10.74 -9.08 -7.84
CA VAL A 115 -10.93 -9.32 -9.28
C VAL A 115 -9.92 -10.32 -9.81
N VAL A 116 -8.63 -10.08 -9.50
CA VAL A 116 -7.53 -10.96 -9.93
C VAL A 116 -7.64 -12.34 -9.28
N ALA A 117 -8.00 -12.43 -7.99
CA ALA A 117 -8.22 -13.72 -7.32
C ALA A 117 -9.34 -14.52 -7.96
N ALA A 118 -10.46 -13.88 -8.29
CA ALA A 118 -11.58 -14.54 -8.99
C ALA A 118 -11.17 -15.01 -10.40
N PHE A 119 -10.42 -14.18 -11.13
CA PHE A 119 -9.90 -14.51 -12.46
C PHE A 119 -8.92 -15.69 -12.44
N LEU A 120 -7.93 -15.65 -11.55
CA LEU A 120 -6.92 -16.71 -11.41
C LEU A 120 -7.52 -18.04 -11.00
N ALA A 121 -8.49 -18.03 -10.08
CA ALA A 121 -9.15 -19.24 -9.65
C ALA A 121 -10.02 -19.87 -10.75
N LYS A 122 -10.59 -19.05 -11.65
CA LYS A 122 -11.37 -19.54 -12.79
C LYS A 122 -10.50 -20.13 -13.90
N HIS A 123 -9.27 -19.65 -14.06
CA HIS A 123 -8.37 -20.02 -15.16
C HIS A 123 -7.08 -20.70 -14.65
N GLN A 124 -7.18 -21.45 -13.54
CA GLN A 124 -6.00 -22.06 -12.93
C GLN A 124 -5.25 -23.02 -13.88
N ASP A 125 -6.01 -23.85 -14.61
CA ASP A 125 -5.45 -24.89 -15.48
C ASP A 125 -4.88 -24.29 -16.78
N ASP A 126 -5.44 -23.18 -17.25
CA ASP A 126 -5.09 -22.54 -18.53
C ASP A 126 -4.30 -21.23 -18.35
N LEU A 127 -3.80 -20.95 -17.13
CA LEU A 127 -3.17 -19.65 -16.79
C LEU A 127 -1.99 -19.31 -17.72
N ASN A 128 -1.26 -20.31 -18.18
CA ASN A 128 -0.08 -20.14 -19.04
C ASN A 128 -0.43 -19.95 -20.53
N GLU A 129 -1.70 -20.01 -20.91
CA GLU A 129 -2.11 -19.73 -22.29
C GLU A 129 -1.97 -18.24 -22.61
N PRO A 130 -1.40 -17.86 -23.78
CA PRO A 130 -1.25 -16.46 -24.17
C PRO A 130 -2.57 -15.68 -24.22
N LYS A 131 -3.68 -16.34 -24.57
CA LYS A 131 -5.02 -15.74 -24.60
C LYS A 131 -5.49 -15.34 -23.21
N ILE A 132 -5.24 -16.19 -22.20
CA ILE A 132 -5.64 -15.94 -20.80
C ILE A 132 -4.77 -14.84 -20.20
N LEU A 133 -3.45 -14.88 -20.46
CA LEU A 133 -2.54 -13.82 -20.05
C LEU A 133 -2.89 -12.48 -20.71
N GLY A 134 -3.28 -12.49 -21.98
CA GLY A 134 -3.75 -11.28 -22.67
C GLY A 134 -5.01 -10.69 -22.04
N LYS A 135 -5.99 -11.52 -21.67
CA LYS A 135 -7.20 -11.08 -20.94
C LYS A 135 -6.83 -10.50 -19.57
N LEU A 136 -5.96 -11.17 -18.82
CA LEU A 136 -5.49 -10.69 -17.53
C LEU A 136 -4.76 -9.34 -17.67
N ALA A 137 -3.90 -9.19 -18.68
CA ALA A 137 -3.20 -7.94 -18.97
C ALA A 137 -4.17 -6.78 -19.28
N VAL A 138 -5.26 -7.03 -19.99
CA VAL A 138 -6.31 -6.01 -20.25
C VAL A 138 -7.07 -5.65 -18.97
N ILE A 139 -7.49 -6.65 -18.18
CA ILE A 139 -8.20 -6.44 -16.91
C ILE A 139 -7.34 -5.65 -15.92
N CYS A 140 -6.06 -5.97 -15.82
CA CYS A 140 -5.14 -5.27 -14.92
C CYS A 140 -4.68 -3.93 -15.51
N GLY A 141 -4.42 -3.87 -16.80
CA GLY A 141 -3.86 -2.72 -17.49
C GLY A 141 -4.79 -1.50 -17.49
N SER A 142 -6.09 -1.69 -17.63
CA SER A 142 -7.03 -0.57 -17.71
C SER A 142 -7.09 0.26 -16.41
N PRO A 143 -7.23 -0.31 -15.17
CA PRO A 143 -7.14 0.48 -13.94
C PRO A 143 -5.74 1.07 -13.72
N LEU A 144 -4.68 0.32 -14.05
CA LEU A 144 -3.30 0.81 -13.93
C LEU A 144 -3.06 2.05 -14.79
N LEU A 145 -3.51 2.04 -16.05
CA LEU A 145 -3.41 3.20 -16.94
C LEU A 145 -4.21 4.40 -16.44
N LEU A 146 -5.41 4.17 -15.86
CA LEU A 146 -6.21 5.25 -15.27
C LEU A 146 -5.50 5.87 -14.06
N ILE A 147 -4.90 5.05 -13.18
CA ILE A 147 -4.16 5.52 -12.00
C ILE A 147 -2.88 6.24 -12.44
N LEU A 148 -2.19 5.74 -13.45
CA LEU A 148 -0.99 6.39 -14.01
C LEU A 148 -1.33 7.77 -14.58
N LYS A 149 -2.49 7.91 -15.26
CA LYS A 149 -3.02 9.19 -15.74
C LYS A 149 -3.53 10.15 -14.65
N GLN A 150 -3.62 9.69 -13.39
CA GLN A 150 -3.87 10.52 -12.20
C GLN A 150 -2.56 10.93 -11.50
N PRO A 151 -1.48 11.01 -12.20
CA PRO A 151 -0.05 10.99 -11.88
C PRO A 151 0.32 10.30 -10.54
N SER A 152 -0.21 9.11 -10.31
CA SER A 152 0.06 8.32 -9.10
C SER A 152 0.96 7.11 -9.40
N LEU A 153 2.27 7.37 -9.60
CA LEU A 153 3.26 6.30 -9.84
C LEU A 153 3.27 5.25 -8.72
N SER A 154 3.16 5.71 -7.49
CA SER A 154 3.19 4.85 -6.31
C SER A 154 2.07 3.83 -6.26
N SER A 155 0.82 4.26 -6.40
CA SER A 155 -0.32 3.32 -6.40
C SER A 155 -0.26 2.37 -7.60
N THR A 156 0.28 2.83 -8.73
CA THR A 156 0.50 1.97 -9.90
C THR A 156 1.50 0.88 -9.60
N LEU A 157 2.66 1.22 -9.01
CA LEU A 157 3.69 0.25 -8.63
C LEU A 157 3.18 -0.74 -7.59
N ASP A 158 2.46 -0.28 -6.56
CA ASP A 158 1.86 -1.16 -5.56
C ASP A 158 0.94 -2.20 -6.19
N ILE A 159 0.01 -1.77 -7.05
CA ILE A 159 -0.93 -2.68 -7.71
C ILE A 159 -0.17 -3.66 -8.63
N CYS A 160 0.86 -3.19 -9.36
CA CYS A 160 1.70 -4.06 -10.16
C CYS A 160 2.37 -5.16 -9.32
N PHE A 161 3.00 -4.80 -8.20
CA PHE A 161 3.65 -5.77 -7.32
C PHE A 161 2.65 -6.75 -6.68
N ILE A 162 1.47 -6.27 -6.27
CA ILE A 162 0.39 -7.13 -5.76
C ILE A 162 -0.01 -8.15 -6.82
N ILE A 163 -0.30 -7.71 -8.04
CA ILE A 163 -0.73 -8.57 -9.14
C ILE A 163 0.37 -9.57 -9.51
N LEU A 164 1.61 -9.11 -9.63
CA LEU A 164 2.76 -10.00 -9.93
C LEU A 164 2.93 -11.07 -8.86
N GLY A 165 2.83 -10.70 -7.58
CA GLY A 165 2.89 -11.66 -6.47
C GLY A 165 1.75 -12.67 -6.52
N MET A 166 0.52 -12.25 -6.86
CA MET A 166 -0.62 -13.14 -7.00
C MET A 166 -0.47 -14.11 -8.18
N ILE A 167 -0.02 -13.62 -9.35
CA ILE A 167 0.21 -14.44 -10.55
C ILE A 167 1.33 -15.44 -10.31
N PHE A 168 2.42 -15.02 -9.63
CA PHE A 168 3.52 -15.89 -9.24
C PHE A 168 3.02 -17.07 -8.38
N MET A 169 2.21 -16.77 -7.37
CA MET A 169 1.63 -17.78 -6.49
C MET A 169 0.57 -18.65 -7.16
N ALA A 170 -0.04 -18.19 -8.25
CA ALA A 170 -0.98 -18.96 -9.06
C ALA A 170 -0.32 -20.01 -9.97
N GLY A 171 1.02 -20.05 -10.03
CA GLY A 171 1.75 -21.05 -10.80
C GLY A 171 2.12 -20.62 -12.22
N LEU A 172 2.40 -19.33 -12.42
CA LEU A 172 2.97 -18.86 -13.70
C LEU A 172 4.26 -19.63 -14.02
N SER A 173 4.38 -20.09 -15.26
CA SER A 173 5.55 -20.89 -15.67
C SER A 173 6.85 -20.06 -15.54
N SER A 174 7.91 -20.71 -15.05
CA SER A 174 9.23 -20.06 -14.92
C SER A 174 9.75 -19.50 -16.24
N ARG A 175 9.40 -20.14 -17.37
CA ARG A 175 9.76 -19.65 -18.72
C ARG A 175 9.17 -18.27 -19.00
N LEU A 176 7.89 -18.06 -18.66
CA LEU A 176 7.21 -16.77 -18.82
C LEU A 176 7.79 -15.71 -17.90
N ILE A 177 8.11 -16.07 -16.66
CA ILE A 177 8.76 -15.16 -15.72
C ILE A 177 10.11 -14.68 -16.29
N VAL A 178 10.94 -15.61 -16.79
CA VAL A 178 12.23 -15.27 -17.39
C VAL A 178 12.04 -14.40 -18.65
N GLN A 179 11.06 -14.70 -19.51
CA GLN A 179 10.75 -13.87 -20.68
C GLN A 179 10.33 -12.46 -20.29
N VAL A 180 9.46 -12.31 -19.28
CA VAL A 180 9.04 -10.99 -18.77
C VAL A 180 10.24 -10.22 -18.22
N LEU A 181 11.16 -10.87 -17.51
CA LEU A 181 12.38 -10.23 -17.01
C LEU A 181 13.34 -9.83 -18.15
N ILE A 182 13.57 -10.71 -19.13
CA ILE A 182 14.44 -10.43 -20.27
C ILE A 182 13.95 -9.22 -21.09
N ILE A 183 12.63 -9.04 -21.21
CA ILE A 183 12.03 -7.92 -21.93
C ILE A 183 11.87 -6.71 -21.00
N GLY A 184 11.41 -6.92 -19.79
CA GLY A 184 11.06 -5.85 -18.85
C GLY A 184 12.27 -5.07 -18.33
N VAL A 185 13.38 -5.76 -18.05
CA VAL A 185 14.60 -5.08 -17.54
C VAL A 185 15.19 -4.11 -18.58
N PRO A 186 15.40 -4.50 -19.86
CA PRO A 186 15.83 -3.53 -20.89
C PRO A 186 14.82 -2.40 -21.11
N LEU A 187 13.52 -2.70 -21.12
CA LEU A 187 12.48 -1.66 -21.25
C LEU A 187 12.53 -0.66 -20.09
N LEU A 188 12.74 -1.13 -18.85
CA LEU A 188 12.92 -0.27 -17.71
C LEU A 188 14.18 0.60 -17.84
N ALA A 189 15.28 0.04 -18.32
CA ALA A 189 16.51 0.79 -18.56
C ALA A 189 16.31 1.88 -19.64
N ILE A 190 15.64 1.54 -20.74
CA ILE A 190 15.28 2.49 -21.81
C ILE A 190 14.34 3.58 -21.27
N PHE A 191 13.35 3.20 -20.43
CA PHE A 191 12.44 4.15 -19.79
C PHE A 191 13.18 5.13 -18.88
N LEU A 192 14.09 4.63 -18.02
CA LEU A 192 14.91 5.48 -17.14
C LEU A 192 15.85 6.39 -17.94
N TRP A 193 16.38 5.92 -19.06
CA TRP A 193 17.16 6.75 -19.97
C TRP A 193 16.28 7.82 -20.63
N TYR A 194 15.09 7.47 -21.13
CA TYR A 194 14.15 8.40 -21.75
C TYR A 194 13.70 9.50 -20.78
N VAL A 195 13.44 9.19 -19.52
CA VAL A 195 13.05 10.18 -18.50
C VAL A 195 14.11 11.26 -18.30
N GLN A 196 15.38 10.95 -18.56
CA GLN A 196 16.50 11.89 -18.45
C GLN A 196 16.66 12.78 -19.69
N THR A 197 15.96 12.47 -20.79
CA THR A 197 16.08 13.27 -22.03
C THR A 197 15.28 14.58 -21.92
N PRO A 198 15.85 15.73 -22.37
CA PRO A 198 15.12 16.98 -22.44
C PRO A 198 13.91 16.87 -23.39
N GLY A 199 12.74 17.34 -22.94
CA GLY A 199 11.53 17.34 -23.75
C GLY A 199 10.71 16.04 -23.71
N GLN A 200 10.93 15.15 -22.73
CA GLN A 200 10.08 14.00 -22.51
C GLN A 200 8.61 14.43 -22.27
N VAL A 201 7.63 13.65 -22.80
CA VAL A 201 6.19 13.97 -22.78
C VAL A 201 5.37 12.93 -22.03
N LEU A 202 5.98 11.78 -21.64
CA LEU A 202 5.27 10.65 -21.04
C LEU A 202 4.92 10.89 -19.57
N LEU A 203 5.77 11.61 -18.84
CA LEU A 203 5.59 11.87 -17.42
C LEU A 203 5.35 13.35 -17.15
N GLU A 204 4.51 13.61 -16.18
CA GLU A 204 4.27 14.96 -15.66
C GLU A 204 5.55 15.51 -14.97
N PRO A 205 5.76 16.84 -14.98
CA PRO A 205 6.98 17.43 -14.43
C PRO A 205 7.31 17.00 -13.00
N HIS A 206 6.30 16.86 -12.13
CA HIS A 206 6.50 16.43 -10.75
C HIS A 206 6.87 14.94 -10.61
N GLN A 207 6.48 14.08 -11.57
CA GLN A 207 6.90 12.67 -11.60
C GLN A 207 8.35 12.55 -12.04
N VAL A 208 8.72 13.34 -13.05
CA VAL A 208 10.12 13.45 -13.49
C VAL A 208 10.99 13.94 -12.34
N ALA A 209 10.57 15.02 -11.66
CA ALA A 209 11.31 15.57 -10.53
C ALA A 209 11.56 14.52 -9.44
N ARG A 210 10.60 13.63 -9.13
CA ARG A 210 10.77 12.54 -8.17
C ARG A 210 11.80 11.49 -8.59
N ILE A 211 11.82 11.13 -9.88
CA ILE A 211 12.80 10.17 -10.41
C ILE A 211 14.18 10.82 -10.50
N MET A 212 14.24 12.05 -11.00
CA MET A 212 15.49 12.77 -11.16
C MET A 212 16.13 13.16 -9.84
N SER A 213 15.33 13.52 -8.82
CA SER A 213 15.82 13.78 -7.47
C SER A 213 16.42 12.55 -6.79
N PHE A 214 16.05 11.35 -7.22
CA PHE A 214 16.65 10.10 -6.79
C PHE A 214 17.96 9.78 -7.53
N LEU A 215 17.99 10.02 -8.87
CA LEU A 215 19.14 9.72 -9.71
C LEU A 215 20.26 10.78 -9.59
N HIS A 216 19.87 12.06 -9.41
CA HIS A 216 20.75 13.23 -9.34
C HIS A 216 20.33 14.15 -8.19
N PRO A 217 20.49 13.70 -6.93
CA PRO A 217 20.01 14.45 -5.76
C PRO A 217 20.66 15.84 -5.64
N GLU A 218 21.89 16.01 -6.12
CA GLU A 218 22.63 17.26 -6.14
C GLU A 218 21.92 18.38 -6.92
N ASN A 219 21.17 18.05 -7.96
CA ASN A 219 20.46 19.03 -8.81
C ASN A 219 19.07 19.40 -8.26
N TYR A 220 18.61 18.70 -7.23
CA TYR A 220 17.27 18.84 -6.63
C TYR A 220 17.32 19.08 -5.12
N ALA A 221 18.43 19.63 -4.62
CA ALA A 221 18.68 19.83 -3.19
C ALA A 221 17.62 20.68 -2.48
N ASP A 222 16.97 21.60 -3.20
CA ASP A 222 15.95 22.52 -2.64
C ASP A 222 14.51 22.00 -2.73
N SER A 223 14.29 20.75 -3.15
CA SER A 223 12.95 20.22 -3.42
C SER A 223 12.70 18.81 -2.85
N THR A 224 12.36 17.87 -3.74
CA THR A 224 12.03 16.47 -3.36
C THR A 224 13.23 15.70 -2.79
N ALA A 225 14.45 16.01 -3.21
CA ALA A 225 15.67 15.41 -2.65
C ALA A 225 15.90 15.84 -1.20
N LEU A 226 15.55 17.08 -0.84
CA LEU A 226 15.68 17.60 0.53
C LEU A 226 14.87 16.75 1.52
N GLN A 227 13.63 16.39 1.19
CA GLN A 227 12.78 15.57 2.06
C GLN A 227 13.40 14.19 2.34
N THR A 228 13.91 13.53 1.30
CA THR A 228 14.55 12.22 1.44
C THR A 228 15.89 12.34 2.19
N SER A 229 16.70 13.37 1.91
CA SER A 229 17.96 13.63 2.62
C SER A 229 17.70 13.88 4.11
N ASN A 230 16.74 14.72 4.44
CA ASN A 230 16.37 15.01 5.83
C ASN A 230 15.80 13.75 6.54
N SER A 231 15.04 12.91 5.82
CA SER A 231 14.57 11.63 6.34
C SER A 231 15.73 10.70 6.71
N ILE A 232 16.71 10.56 5.82
CA ILE A 232 17.93 9.76 6.06
C ILE A 232 18.72 10.32 7.25
N MET A 233 18.86 11.65 7.33
CA MET A 233 19.54 12.34 8.43
C MET A 233 18.81 12.10 9.76
N ALA A 234 17.48 12.19 9.78
CA ALA A 234 16.66 11.92 10.96
C ALA A 234 16.85 10.48 11.44
N ILE A 235 16.73 9.48 10.56
CA ILE A 235 16.94 8.06 10.89
C ILE A 235 18.35 7.84 11.42
N GLY A 236 19.37 8.38 10.73
CA GLY A 236 20.78 8.24 11.13
C GLY A 236 21.07 8.87 12.50
N SER A 237 20.43 9.99 12.80
CA SER A 237 20.62 10.71 14.08
C SER A 237 20.07 9.95 15.29
N GLY A 238 19.15 8.98 15.09
CA GLY A 238 18.59 8.15 16.16
C GLY A 238 19.53 7.08 16.69
N GLY A 239 20.58 6.70 15.94
CA GLY A 239 21.53 5.67 16.36
C GLY A 239 20.86 4.33 16.69
N LEU A 240 21.33 3.64 17.73
CA LEU A 240 20.80 2.32 18.11
C LEU A 240 19.46 2.39 18.87
N PHE A 241 19.32 3.29 19.84
CA PHE A 241 18.17 3.32 20.75
C PHE A 241 17.26 4.53 20.58
N GLY A 242 17.59 5.43 19.65
CA GLY A 242 16.84 6.65 19.42
C GLY A 242 17.17 7.78 20.40
N LYS A 243 16.59 8.95 20.12
CA LYS A 243 16.70 10.15 20.97
C LYS A 243 15.68 10.17 22.12
N GLY A 244 14.74 9.25 22.10
CA GLY A 244 13.60 9.20 23.01
C GLY A 244 12.31 9.75 22.41
N PHE A 245 11.18 9.36 22.97
CA PHE A 245 9.85 9.77 22.50
C PHE A 245 9.66 11.28 22.60
N GLY A 246 9.14 11.90 21.53
CA GLY A 246 8.94 13.34 21.42
C GLY A 246 10.20 14.17 21.14
N SER A 247 11.35 13.50 20.91
CA SER A 247 12.66 14.17 20.64
C SER A 247 12.98 14.28 19.15
N ASN A 248 11.97 14.36 18.30
CA ASN A 248 12.07 14.42 16.84
C ASN A 248 12.47 15.82 16.34
N THR A 249 13.71 16.22 16.63
CA THR A 249 14.22 17.55 16.32
C THR A 249 14.52 17.78 14.84
N ILE A 250 14.83 16.73 14.09
CA ILE A 250 15.12 16.83 12.65
C ILE A 250 13.85 16.59 11.82
N SER A 251 13.06 15.59 12.18
CA SER A 251 11.81 15.30 11.47
C SER A 251 10.69 16.30 11.77
N ASN A 252 10.78 17.04 12.88
CA ASN A 252 9.72 17.96 13.33
C ASN A 252 10.28 19.26 13.93
N VAL A 253 11.03 20.05 13.16
CA VAL A 253 11.55 21.34 13.63
C VAL A 253 10.41 22.35 13.76
N SER A 254 9.88 22.47 14.99
CA SER A 254 8.85 23.44 15.37
C SER A 254 9.36 24.85 15.66
N ALA A 255 10.67 25.10 15.62
CA ALA A 255 11.24 26.37 16.08
C ALA A 255 11.34 27.46 15.02
N SER A 256 11.16 27.14 13.77
CA SER A 256 11.06 28.10 12.67
C SER A 256 10.22 27.46 11.58
N ASP A 257 9.11 27.97 11.20
CA ASP A 257 8.11 27.62 10.18
C ASP A 257 8.50 26.71 8.96
N VAL A 258 9.61 26.00 9.05
CA VAL A 258 10.16 25.09 8.04
C VAL A 258 10.27 23.70 8.62
N ASN A 259 9.25 22.89 8.39
CA ASN A 259 9.35 21.43 8.62
C ASN A 259 10.43 20.87 7.70
N LEU A 260 11.55 20.41 8.23
CA LEU A 260 12.66 19.83 7.45
C LEU A 260 12.23 18.57 6.70
N VAL A 261 11.31 17.78 7.28
CA VAL A 261 10.62 16.67 6.60
C VAL A 261 9.17 17.04 6.47
N SER A 262 8.76 17.57 5.32
CA SER A 262 7.33 17.80 5.05
C SER A 262 6.62 16.47 4.93
N GLU A 263 5.34 16.39 5.37
CA GLU A 263 4.52 15.17 5.35
C GLU A 263 5.11 14.01 6.20
N ASN A 264 5.81 14.32 7.30
CA ASN A 264 6.38 13.34 8.24
C ASN A 264 5.30 12.45 8.89
N GLN A 265 4.05 12.91 9.02
CA GLN A 265 2.93 12.15 9.56
C GLN A 265 2.33 11.14 8.54
N THR A 266 2.65 11.26 7.25
CA THR A 266 2.10 10.42 6.16
C THR A 266 3.20 9.55 5.55
N ASP A 267 3.94 10.07 4.59
CA ASP A 267 4.85 9.31 3.73
C ASP A 267 6.19 9.01 4.40
N PHE A 268 6.62 9.85 5.35
CA PHE A 268 7.91 9.76 6.04
C PHE A 268 7.79 9.43 7.53
N ILE A 269 6.68 8.80 7.96
CA ILE A 269 6.51 8.44 9.38
C ILE A 269 7.63 7.53 9.91
N PHE A 270 8.23 6.72 9.03
CA PHE A 270 9.35 5.86 9.38
C PHE A 270 10.59 6.65 9.83
N SER A 271 10.79 7.89 9.33
CA SER A 271 11.89 8.76 9.78
C SER A 271 11.71 9.21 11.22
N VAL A 272 10.47 9.51 11.64
CA VAL A 272 10.14 9.85 13.03
C VAL A 272 10.46 8.66 13.94
N ILE A 273 10.08 7.45 13.53
CA ILE A 273 10.34 6.21 14.28
C ILE A 273 11.85 5.97 14.40
N GLY A 274 12.59 6.17 13.29
CA GLY A 274 14.05 6.02 13.28
C GLY A 274 14.76 7.04 14.17
N GLU A 275 14.31 8.29 14.20
CA GLU A 275 14.88 9.33 15.05
C GLU A 275 14.60 9.09 16.54
N GLU A 276 13.36 8.72 16.89
CA GLU A 276 12.95 8.60 18.30
C GLU A 276 13.31 7.27 18.95
N PHE A 277 13.20 6.17 18.20
CA PHE A 277 13.39 4.81 18.72
C PHE A 277 14.63 4.11 18.15
N GLY A 278 15.35 4.76 17.24
CA GLY A 278 16.57 4.28 16.64
C GLY A 278 16.42 3.01 15.82
N PHE A 279 17.53 2.34 15.61
CA PHE A 279 17.60 1.10 14.87
C PHE A 279 16.70 0.00 15.48
N VAL A 280 16.69 -0.11 16.80
CA VAL A 280 15.87 -1.12 17.50
C VAL A 280 14.38 -0.90 17.24
N GLY A 281 13.88 0.34 17.30
CA GLY A 281 12.49 0.66 17.00
C GLY A 281 12.10 0.34 15.55
N CYS A 282 12.98 0.66 14.58
CA CYS A 282 12.80 0.31 13.19
C CYS A 282 12.72 -1.21 12.97
N VAL A 283 13.62 -1.98 13.59
CA VAL A 283 13.62 -3.46 13.49
C VAL A 283 12.36 -4.04 14.10
N VAL A 284 11.93 -3.57 15.27
CA VAL A 284 10.68 -4.03 15.91
C VAL A 284 9.50 -3.80 14.99
N LEU A 285 9.38 -2.61 14.37
CA LEU A 285 8.31 -2.32 13.42
C LEU A 285 8.34 -3.25 12.20
N ILE A 286 9.52 -3.49 11.61
CA ILE A 286 9.70 -4.40 10.48
C ILE A 286 9.28 -5.82 10.87
N ILE A 287 9.63 -6.30 12.07
CA ILE A 287 9.23 -7.61 12.57
C ILE A 287 7.69 -7.69 12.71
N VAL A 288 7.03 -6.65 13.22
CA VAL A 288 5.57 -6.61 13.33
C VAL A 288 4.91 -6.71 11.95
N PHE A 289 5.43 -5.99 10.93
CA PHE A 289 4.94 -6.15 9.55
C PHE A 289 5.22 -7.52 8.97
N ALA A 290 6.42 -8.08 9.19
CA ALA A 290 6.75 -9.43 8.75
C ALA A 290 5.81 -10.48 9.38
N CYS A 291 5.47 -10.32 10.65
CA CYS A 291 4.47 -11.14 11.33
C CYS A 291 3.07 -10.99 10.70
N LEU A 292 2.67 -9.77 10.30
CA LEU A 292 1.39 -9.53 9.62
C LEU A 292 1.34 -10.26 8.28
N VAL A 293 2.36 -10.09 7.45
CA VAL A 293 2.48 -10.77 6.15
C VAL A 293 2.49 -12.30 6.32
N TYR A 294 3.29 -12.81 7.27
CA TYR A 294 3.34 -14.23 7.58
C TYR A 294 1.97 -14.79 7.99
N GLN A 295 1.22 -14.05 8.80
CA GLN A 295 -0.12 -14.48 9.24
C GLN A 295 -1.11 -14.50 8.06
N CYS A 296 -1.07 -13.53 7.15
CA CYS A 296 -1.87 -13.54 5.92
C CYS A 296 -1.50 -14.75 5.04
N MET A 297 -0.21 -15.04 4.86
CA MET A 297 0.26 -16.21 4.11
C MET A 297 -0.14 -17.54 4.78
N ASN A 298 -0.15 -17.58 6.11
CA ASN A 298 -0.63 -18.75 6.85
C ASN A 298 -2.14 -18.98 6.67
N VAL A 299 -2.91 -17.89 6.56
CA VAL A 299 -4.34 -17.98 6.19
C VAL A 299 -4.50 -18.50 4.77
N ALA A 300 -3.69 -18.02 3.82
CA ALA A 300 -3.69 -18.52 2.43
C ALA A 300 -3.47 -20.03 2.37
N LYS A 301 -2.47 -20.55 3.11
CA LYS A 301 -2.17 -22.00 3.21
C LYS A 301 -3.32 -22.82 3.80
N LYS A 302 -4.09 -22.23 4.71
CA LYS A 302 -5.21 -22.90 5.40
C LYS A 302 -6.56 -22.64 4.76
N SER A 303 -6.61 -21.91 3.66
CA SER A 303 -7.84 -21.63 2.93
C SER A 303 -8.44 -22.92 2.36
N GLY A 304 -9.77 -23.01 2.42
CA GLY A 304 -10.50 -24.18 1.92
C GLY A 304 -10.70 -24.20 0.40
N ASN A 305 -10.36 -23.11 -0.29
CA ASN A 305 -10.48 -22.99 -1.74
C ASN A 305 -9.45 -22.00 -2.33
N LEU A 306 -9.26 -22.08 -3.65
CA LEU A 306 -8.28 -21.29 -4.39
C LEU A 306 -8.54 -19.78 -4.34
N ILE A 307 -9.81 -19.36 -4.41
CA ILE A 307 -10.17 -17.96 -4.36
C ILE A 307 -9.70 -17.33 -3.04
N GLY A 308 -10.03 -17.99 -1.92
CA GLY A 308 -9.57 -17.54 -0.60
C GLY A 308 -8.06 -17.53 -0.47
N THR A 309 -7.37 -18.52 -1.06
CA THR A 309 -5.90 -18.54 -1.13
C THR A 309 -5.37 -17.31 -1.86
N TYR A 310 -5.86 -17.02 -3.06
CA TYR A 310 -5.38 -15.88 -3.85
C TYR A 310 -5.73 -14.53 -3.23
N VAL A 311 -6.91 -14.37 -2.61
CA VAL A 311 -7.25 -13.15 -1.86
C VAL A 311 -6.28 -12.96 -0.69
N ALA A 312 -6.02 -13.99 0.11
CA ALA A 312 -5.11 -13.87 1.26
C ALA A 312 -3.66 -13.60 0.82
N VAL A 313 -3.20 -14.20 -0.29
CA VAL A 313 -1.89 -13.88 -0.92
C VAL A 313 -1.87 -12.43 -1.39
N GLY A 314 -2.90 -11.97 -2.09
CA GLY A 314 -2.99 -10.58 -2.56
C GLY A 314 -2.92 -9.58 -1.42
N VAL A 315 -3.59 -9.85 -0.29
CA VAL A 315 -3.51 -9.01 0.92
C VAL A 315 -2.13 -9.08 1.55
N ALA A 316 -1.49 -10.25 1.60
CA ALA A 316 -0.11 -10.39 2.09
C ALA A 316 0.86 -9.55 1.24
N CYS A 317 0.73 -9.61 -0.09
CA CYS A 317 1.50 -8.80 -1.03
C CYS A 317 1.22 -7.30 -0.82
N TYR A 318 -0.04 -6.90 -0.66
CA TYR A 318 -0.42 -5.52 -0.40
C TYR A 318 0.26 -4.98 0.86
N MET A 319 0.13 -5.68 1.98
CA MET A 319 0.76 -5.25 3.25
C MET A 319 2.28 -5.24 3.15
N GLY A 320 2.87 -6.27 2.51
CA GLY A 320 4.32 -6.42 2.40
C GLY A 320 4.95 -5.37 1.47
N PHE A 321 4.46 -5.23 0.25
CA PHE A 321 5.05 -4.33 -0.73
C PHE A 321 4.85 -2.86 -0.37
N GLN A 322 3.65 -2.46 0.09
CA GLN A 322 3.42 -1.08 0.49
C GLN A 322 4.30 -0.69 1.69
N SER A 323 4.47 -1.58 2.68
CA SER A 323 5.39 -1.33 3.80
C SER A 323 6.84 -1.25 3.35
N PHE A 324 7.26 -2.17 2.47
CA PHE A 324 8.61 -2.17 1.91
C PHE A 324 8.91 -0.88 1.13
N ILE A 325 7.98 -0.45 0.25
CA ILE A 325 8.16 0.76 -0.56
C ILE A 325 8.25 1.99 0.34
N ASN A 326 7.38 2.14 1.36
CA ASN A 326 7.45 3.28 2.28
C ASN A 326 8.79 3.33 3.03
N ILE A 327 9.24 2.20 3.58
CA ILE A 327 10.54 2.12 4.28
C ILE A 327 11.69 2.41 3.32
N ALA A 328 11.65 1.86 2.10
CA ALA A 328 12.67 2.08 1.08
C ALA A 328 12.76 3.55 0.64
N VAL A 329 11.63 4.25 0.55
CA VAL A 329 11.59 5.71 0.29
C VAL A 329 12.17 6.49 1.46
N ALA A 330 11.76 6.18 2.69
CA ALA A 330 12.25 6.88 3.88
C ALA A 330 13.77 6.69 4.10
N THR A 331 14.32 5.54 3.70
CA THR A 331 15.76 5.24 3.75
C THR A 331 16.54 5.67 2.49
N GLY A 332 15.87 6.30 1.51
CA GLY A 332 16.49 6.76 0.28
C GLY A 332 16.94 5.66 -0.68
N THR A 333 16.45 4.42 -0.52
CA THR A 333 16.77 3.30 -1.41
C THR A 333 15.84 3.23 -2.62
N MET A 334 14.72 3.96 -2.59
CA MET A 334 13.79 4.13 -3.72
C MET A 334 13.39 5.61 -3.88
N PRO A 335 13.01 6.03 -5.09
CA PRO A 335 12.52 7.40 -5.31
C PRO A 335 11.27 7.67 -4.48
N ASN A 336 11.09 8.95 -4.06
CA ASN A 336 9.92 9.35 -3.28
C ASN A 336 8.62 9.06 -4.03
N THR A 337 7.83 8.15 -3.50
CA THR A 337 6.58 7.69 -4.11
C THR A 337 5.33 8.27 -3.45
N GLY A 338 5.40 8.73 -2.22
CA GLY A 338 4.24 9.28 -1.49
C GLY A 338 3.25 8.19 -1.08
N GLN A 339 3.72 7.02 -0.62
CA GLN A 339 2.88 5.93 -0.12
C GLN A 339 2.87 5.92 1.41
N PRO A 340 1.69 5.84 2.04
CA PRO A 340 1.60 5.72 3.48
C PRO A 340 1.98 4.31 3.95
N LEU A 341 2.53 4.21 5.15
CA LEU A 341 2.80 2.94 5.83
C LEU A 341 1.47 2.36 6.36
N PRO A 342 1.04 1.15 5.96
CA PRO A 342 -0.26 0.60 6.34
C PRO A 342 -0.49 0.59 7.86
N PHE A 343 -1.66 1.01 8.31
CA PHE A 343 -2.06 1.14 9.71
C PHE A 343 -1.25 2.13 10.56
N ILE A 344 -0.05 2.55 10.17
CA ILE A 344 0.83 3.43 10.93
C ILE A 344 0.67 4.89 10.52
N SER A 345 0.83 5.19 9.22
CA SER A 345 0.73 6.54 8.71
C SER A 345 -0.66 7.15 8.88
N TYR A 346 -0.72 8.46 8.98
CA TYR A 346 -1.98 9.18 8.87
C TYR A 346 -2.54 9.07 7.45
N GLY A 347 -3.78 8.59 7.34
CA GLY A 347 -4.46 8.46 6.05
C GLY A 347 -5.71 7.60 6.14
N LEU A 348 -6.90 8.24 6.22
CA LEU A 348 -8.18 7.53 6.39
C LEU A 348 -8.44 6.54 5.26
N SER A 349 -8.16 6.90 4.00
CA SER A 349 -8.41 6.02 2.85
C SER A 349 -7.56 4.75 2.89
N SER A 350 -6.27 4.90 3.20
CA SER A 350 -5.36 3.76 3.32
C SER A 350 -5.75 2.86 4.49
N LEU A 351 -6.06 3.46 5.65
CA LEU A 351 -6.50 2.74 6.84
C LEU A 351 -7.79 1.94 6.59
N MET A 352 -8.79 2.55 5.94
CA MET A 352 -10.04 1.86 5.58
C MET A 352 -9.81 0.72 4.59
N SER A 353 -9.02 0.95 3.53
CA SER A 353 -8.71 -0.07 2.53
C SER A 353 -7.94 -1.24 3.14
N ALA A 354 -6.94 -0.97 3.98
CA ALA A 354 -6.22 -1.98 4.74
C ALA A 354 -7.14 -2.76 5.69
N SER A 355 -8.09 -2.08 6.33
CA SER A 355 -9.09 -2.69 7.22
C SER A 355 -10.03 -3.64 6.47
N ILE A 356 -10.50 -3.25 5.27
CA ILE A 356 -11.30 -4.13 4.40
C ILE A 356 -10.50 -5.37 4.03
N ALA A 357 -9.24 -5.19 3.61
CA ALA A 357 -8.36 -6.29 3.23
C ALA A 357 -8.15 -7.29 4.37
N ILE A 358 -7.84 -6.82 5.58
CA ILE A 358 -7.68 -7.67 6.76
C ILE A 358 -8.99 -8.34 7.17
N GLY A 359 -10.13 -7.62 7.09
CA GLY A 359 -11.45 -8.19 7.35
C GLY A 359 -11.75 -9.40 6.45
N MET A 360 -11.39 -9.32 5.16
CA MET A 360 -11.53 -10.44 4.22
C MET A 360 -10.64 -11.63 4.61
N VAL A 361 -9.38 -11.38 4.99
CA VAL A 361 -8.46 -12.45 5.44
C VAL A 361 -9.00 -13.15 6.70
N LEU A 362 -9.57 -12.39 7.64
CA LEU A 362 -10.21 -12.96 8.82
C LEU A 362 -11.43 -13.82 8.47
N ASN A 363 -12.25 -13.39 7.50
CA ASN A 363 -13.39 -14.16 7.03
C ASN A 363 -12.95 -15.46 6.35
N ILE A 364 -11.91 -15.43 5.49
CA ILE A 364 -11.32 -16.64 4.87
C ILE A 364 -10.87 -17.62 5.96
N TYR A 365 -10.22 -17.14 7.02
CA TYR A 365 -9.78 -18.00 8.12
C TYR A 365 -10.94 -18.61 8.89
N LEU A 366 -12.05 -17.88 9.07
CA LEU A 366 -13.27 -18.39 9.70
C LEU A 366 -13.92 -19.53 8.90
N GLN A 367 -13.84 -19.48 7.57
CA GLN A 367 -14.43 -20.46 6.67
C GLN A 367 -13.51 -21.65 6.33
N ARG A 368 -12.29 -21.70 6.90
CA ARG A 368 -11.35 -22.79 6.65
C ARG A 368 -11.96 -24.17 6.96
N LYS A 369 -11.70 -25.15 6.10
CA LYS A 369 -12.01 -26.55 6.42
C LYS A 369 -11.08 -27.01 7.56
N ARG A 370 -11.64 -27.59 8.59
CA ARG A 370 -10.86 -28.35 9.59
C ARG A 370 -10.50 -29.69 8.95
N HIS A 371 -9.23 -29.95 8.77
CA HIS A 371 -8.69 -31.30 8.61
C HIS A 371 -8.41 -31.91 9.95
#